data_59837a0abb073caca492253be141aae6
#
_entry.id   59837a0abb073caca492253be141aae6
#
_cell.length_a   1.000
_cell.length_b   1.000
_cell.length_c   1.000
_cell.angle_alpha   90.00
_cell.angle_beta   90.00
_cell.angle_gamma   90.00
#
_symmetry.space_group_name_H-M   'P 1'
#
loop_
_entity.id
_entity.type
_entity.pdbx_description
1 polymer ?
#
loop_
_entity_poly.entity_id
_entity_poly.type
_entity_poly.pdbx_seq_one_letter_code
_entity_poly.pdbx_strand_id
1 'polypeptide(L)'
;MDKMIFENREYELATNNMKIARLIDAAEKSSSMLDAYNNQLSVVKTALGDETALELLGTLNIEDVDLTLLVLVYNAVIDGYEARIVELEREKQRKAMDMPAINGVRDMATQVSIIKSATEN
;
A
#
# COMPACT_ATOMS: atom_id res chain seq x y z
N MET A 1 3.03 -7.72 -9.32
CA MET A 1 2.10 -6.64 -9.67
C MET A 1 1.27 -6.24 -8.47
N ASP A 2 1.08 -4.95 -8.29
CA ASP A 2 0.30 -4.47 -7.15
C ASP A 2 -1.19 -4.65 -7.40
N LYS A 3 -1.91 -5.09 -6.39
CA LYS A 3 -3.34 -5.35 -6.47
C LYS A 3 -4.03 -4.92 -5.20
N MET A 4 -5.30 -4.54 -5.32
CA MET A 4 -6.12 -4.31 -4.13
C MET A 4 -7.32 -5.23 -4.14
N ILE A 5 -7.86 -5.50 -2.95
CA ILE A 5 -9.10 -6.25 -2.81
C ILE A 5 -10.13 -5.33 -2.21
N PHE A 6 -11.29 -5.20 -2.86
CA PHE A 6 -12.37 -4.37 -2.37
C PHE A 6 -13.69 -5.09 -2.63
N GLU A 7 -14.45 -5.31 -1.58
CA GLU A 7 -15.74 -6.02 -1.65
C GLU A 7 -15.60 -7.37 -2.35
N ASN A 8 -14.58 -8.13 -1.98
CA ASN A 8 -14.32 -9.47 -2.49
C ASN A 8 -13.93 -9.52 -3.98
N ARG A 9 -13.58 -8.38 -4.56
CA ARG A 9 -13.10 -8.32 -5.94
C ARG A 9 -11.66 -7.82 -5.96
N GLU A 10 -10.89 -8.35 -6.90
CA GLU A 10 -9.50 -7.97 -7.04
C GLU A 10 -9.35 -6.96 -8.16
N TYR A 11 -8.58 -5.91 -7.92
CA TYR A 11 -8.32 -4.86 -8.90
C TYR A 11 -6.81 -4.65 -9.05
N GLU A 12 -6.37 -4.47 -10.28
CA GLU A 12 -4.99 -4.18 -10.55
C GLU A 12 -4.67 -2.74 -10.19
N LEU A 13 -3.52 -2.51 -9.58
CA LEU A 13 -3.07 -1.16 -9.24
C LEU A 13 -1.91 -0.76 -10.14
N ALA A 14 -1.78 0.52 -10.41
CA ALA A 14 -0.63 1.05 -11.12
C ALA A 14 0.64 0.74 -10.33
N THR A 15 1.76 0.63 -11.02
CA THR A 15 3.03 0.32 -10.38
C THR A 15 3.34 1.33 -9.27
N ASN A 16 3.77 0.82 -8.13
CA ASN A 16 4.16 1.65 -7.00
C ASN A 16 5.47 2.36 -7.33
N ASN A 17 5.38 3.56 -7.81
CA ASN A 17 6.51 4.36 -8.24
C ASN A 17 6.49 5.73 -7.56
N MET A 18 7.44 6.60 -7.90
CA MET A 18 7.54 7.91 -7.25
C MET A 18 6.30 8.78 -7.45
N LYS A 19 5.63 8.63 -8.58
CA LYS A 19 4.40 9.40 -8.83
C LYS A 19 3.33 9.02 -7.80
N ILE A 20 3.11 7.73 -7.61
CA ILE A 20 2.15 7.23 -6.64
C ILE A 20 2.60 7.61 -5.22
N ALA A 21 3.89 7.45 -4.92
CA ALA A 21 4.42 7.74 -3.59
C ALA A 21 4.20 9.21 -3.23
N ARG A 22 4.41 10.13 -4.17
CA ARG A 22 4.19 11.55 -3.91
C ARG A 22 2.72 11.85 -3.66
N LEU A 23 1.82 11.22 -4.40
CA LEU A 23 0.39 11.43 -4.21
C LEU A 23 -0.08 10.91 -2.85
N ILE A 24 0.41 9.75 -2.45
CA ILE A 24 0.08 9.17 -1.15
C ILE A 24 0.63 10.08 -0.03
N ASP A 25 1.87 10.51 -0.18
CA ASP A 25 2.49 11.39 0.80
C ASP A 25 1.69 12.69 0.95
N ALA A 26 1.24 13.27 -0.15
CA ALA A 26 0.41 14.48 -0.12
C ALA A 26 -0.92 14.22 0.61
N ALA A 27 -1.52 13.07 0.37
CA ALA A 27 -2.77 12.72 1.04
C ALA A 27 -2.58 12.54 2.54
N GLU A 28 -1.47 11.90 2.93
CA GLU A 28 -1.21 11.62 4.34
C GLU A 28 -0.77 12.86 5.13
N LYS A 29 -0.17 13.82 4.44
CA LYS A 29 0.34 15.02 5.10
C LYS A 29 -0.50 16.26 4.86
N SER A 30 -1.73 16.10 4.38
CA SER A 30 -2.59 17.24 4.09
C SER A 30 -2.87 18.05 5.35
N SER A 31 -2.88 19.38 5.20
CA SER A 31 -3.07 20.27 6.33
C SER A 31 -4.55 20.45 6.69
N SER A 32 -5.46 20.08 5.82
CA SER A 32 -6.88 20.18 6.08
C SER A 32 -7.59 18.93 5.60
N MET A 33 -8.80 18.68 6.15
CA MET A 33 -9.60 17.55 5.77
C MET A 33 -10.02 17.64 4.29
N LEU A 34 -10.31 18.85 3.82
CA LEU A 34 -10.72 19.04 2.44
C LEU A 34 -9.59 18.72 1.47
N ASP A 35 -8.37 19.14 1.80
CA ASP A 35 -7.21 18.82 0.98
C ASP A 35 -6.93 17.32 1.01
N ALA A 36 -7.13 16.68 2.16
CA ALA A 36 -6.93 15.24 2.28
C ALA A 36 -7.86 14.48 1.33
N TYR A 37 -9.14 14.85 1.29
CA TYR A 37 -10.09 14.19 0.40
C TYR A 37 -9.72 14.39 -1.07
N ASN A 38 -9.33 15.61 -1.45
CA ASN A 38 -8.89 15.87 -2.82
C ASN A 38 -7.69 15.02 -3.19
N ASN A 39 -6.73 14.93 -2.28
CA ASN A 39 -5.50 14.16 -2.53
C ASN A 39 -5.79 12.65 -2.56
N GLN A 40 -6.70 12.17 -1.71
CA GLN A 40 -7.11 10.77 -1.73
C GLN A 40 -7.77 10.40 -3.06
N LEU A 41 -8.61 11.28 -3.59
CA LEU A 41 -9.24 11.04 -4.89
C LEU A 41 -8.17 10.96 -5.98
N SER A 42 -7.15 11.82 -5.93
CA SER A 42 -6.04 11.78 -6.88
C SER A 42 -5.29 10.45 -6.81
N VAL A 43 -5.05 9.93 -5.60
CA VAL A 43 -4.42 8.63 -5.42
C VAL A 43 -5.27 7.53 -6.07
N VAL A 44 -6.56 7.50 -5.76
CA VAL A 44 -7.47 6.47 -6.27
C VAL A 44 -7.53 6.50 -7.80
N LYS A 45 -7.66 7.70 -8.37
CA LYS A 45 -7.72 7.84 -9.82
C LYS A 45 -6.43 7.38 -10.49
N THR A 46 -5.30 7.72 -9.92
CA THR A 46 -4.00 7.36 -10.49
C THR A 46 -3.71 5.87 -10.31
N ALA A 47 -4.03 5.32 -9.14
CA ALA A 47 -3.74 3.92 -8.84
C ALA A 47 -4.63 2.95 -9.63
N LEU A 48 -5.91 3.27 -9.78
CA LEU A 48 -6.87 2.38 -10.43
C LEU A 48 -7.15 2.75 -11.89
N GLY A 49 -6.85 3.97 -12.27
CA GLY A 49 -7.25 4.52 -13.56
C GLY A 49 -8.64 5.13 -13.45
N ASP A 50 -8.94 6.11 -14.29
CA ASP A 50 -10.19 6.87 -14.20
C ASP A 50 -11.41 5.99 -14.38
N GLU A 51 -11.34 5.02 -15.28
CA GLU A 51 -12.48 4.17 -15.58
C GLU A 51 -12.88 3.31 -14.37
N THR A 52 -11.92 2.65 -13.75
CA THR A 52 -12.17 1.82 -12.57
C THR A 52 -12.57 2.67 -11.38
N ALA A 53 -11.92 3.82 -11.20
CA ALA A 53 -12.28 4.74 -10.12
C ALA A 53 -13.72 5.22 -10.26
N LEU A 54 -14.12 5.56 -11.49
CA LEU A 54 -15.50 5.99 -11.76
C LEU A 54 -16.48 4.87 -11.45
N GLU A 55 -16.13 3.65 -11.83
CA GLU A 55 -16.99 2.50 -11.57
C GLU A 55 -17.22 2.29 -10.08
N LEU A 56 -16.16 2.40 -9.28
CA LEU A 56 -16.26 2.16 -7.84
C LEU A 56 -16.91 3.32 -7.09
N LEU A 57 -16.61 4.55 -7.48
CA LEU A 57 -17.08 5.74 -6.76
C LEU A 57 -18.37 6.33 -7.29
N GLY A 58 -18.75 5.98 -8.50
CA GLY A 58 -19.95 6.53 -9.15
C GLY A 58 -19.75 7.90 -9.75
N THR A 59 -18.70 8.60 -9.40
CA THR A 59 -18.36 9.91 -9.95
C THR A 59 -16.91 10.21 -9.64
N LEU A 60 -16.28 11.04 -10.47
CA LEU A 60 -14.92 11.52 -10.19
C LEU A 60 -14.94 12.99 -9.76
N ASN A 61 -16.12 13.57 -9.59
CA ASN A 61 -16.23 14.95 -9.14
C ASN A 61 -16.18 14.96 -7.62
N ILE A 62 -15.17 15.60 -7.06
CA ILE A 62 -14.97 15.63 -5.60
C ILE A 62 -16.16 16.24 -4.86
N GLU A 63 -16.92 17.10 -5.53
CA GLU A 63 -18.08 17.73 -4.90
C GLU A 63 -19.24 16.75 -4.74
N ASP A 64 -19.27 15.67 -5.53
CA ASP A 64 -20.38 14.75 -5.53
C ASP A 64 -20.07 13.37 -4.98
N VAL A 65 -18.77 13.05 -4.82
CA VAL A 65 -18.37 11.71 -4.40
C VAL A 65 -18.75 11.45 -2.94
N ASP A 66 -19.17 10.23 -2.64
CA ASP A 66 -19.42 9.81 -1.27
C ASP A 66 -18.06 9.71 -0.57
N LEU A 67 -17.78 10.62 0.36
CA LEU A 67 -16.48 10.70 1.02
C LEU A 67 -16.19 9.46 1.88
N THR A 68 -17.22 8.84 2.44
CA THR A 68 -17.02 7.60 3.19
C THR A 68 -16.52 6.50 2.26
N LEU A 69 -17.15 6.37 1.09
CA LEU A 69 -16.73 5.39 0.10
C LEU A 69 -15.33 5.70 -0.42
N LEU A 70 -15.02 6.98 -0.65
CA LEU A 70 -13.69 7.39 -1.08
C LEU A 70 -12.61 6.94 -0.09
N VAL A 71 -12.85 7.15 1.20
CA VAL A 71 -11.89 6.74 2.24
C VAL A 71 -11.71 5.22 2.24
N LEU A 72 -12.81 4.48 2.09
CA LEU A 72 -12.72 3.01 2.07
C LEU A 72 -11.93 2.51 0.86
N VAL A 73 -12.15 3.08 -0.31
CA VAL A 73 -11.42 2.69 -1.52
C VAL A 73 -9.95 3.11 -1.41
N TYR A 74 -9.69 4.32 -0.90
CA TYR A 74 -8.33 4.80 -0.68
C TYR A 74 -7.57 3.84 0.25
N ASN A 75 -8.19 3.45 1.37
CA ASN A 75 -7.54 2.53 2.31
C ASN A 75 -7.27 1.17 1.66
N ALA A 76 -8.17 0.69 0.79
CA ALA A 76 -7.95 -0.57 0.08
C ALA A 76 -6.76 -0.46 -0.88
N VAL A 77 -6.57 0.70 -1.51
CA VAL A 77 -5.41 0.96 -2.38
C VAL A 77 -4.12 0.90 -1.56
N ILE A 78 -4.09 1.58 -0.42
CA ILE A 78 -2.92 1.59 0.45
C ILE A 78 -2.60 0.17 0.94
N ASP A 79 -3.61 -0.56 1.40
CA ASP A 79 -3.43 -1.93 1.88
C ASP A 79 -2.90 -2.83 0.75
N GLY A 80 -3.34 -2.62 -0.48
CA GLY A 80 -2.86 -3.38 -1.62
C GLY A 80 -1.38 -3.17 -1.89
N TYR A 81 -0.91 -1.93 -1.82
CA TYR A 81 0.51 -1.64 -2.00
C TYR A 81 1.34 -2.22 -0.86
N GLU A 82 0.85 -2.09 0.37
CA GLU A 82 1.57 -2.61 1.52
C GLU A 82 1.62 -4.15 1.53
N ALA A 83 0.57 -4.80 1.07
CA ALA A 83 0.53 -6.25 1.03
C ALA A 83 1.64 -6.82 0.15
N ARG A 84 1.92 -6.19 -0.98
CA ARG A 84 3.01 -6.65 -1.84
C ARG A 84 4.37 -6.48 -1.18
N ILE A 85 4.58 -5.35 -0.49
CA ILE A 85 5.83 -5.11 0.22
C ILE A 85 6.06 -6.18 1.28
N VAL A 86 5.02 -6.48 2.07
CA VAL A 86 5.10 -7.49 3.11
C VAL A 86 5.40 -8.87 2.50
N GLU A 87 4.75 -9.20 1.39
CA GLU A 87 4.94 -10.48 0.74
C GLU A 87 6.38 -10.63 0.24
N LEU A 88 6.92 -9.60 -0.39
CA LEU A 88 8.30 -9.64 -0.88
C LEU A 88 9.32 -9.73 0.26
N GLU A 89 9.03 -9.07 1.37
CA GLU A 89 9.91 -9.16 2.54
C GLU A 89 9.89 -10.56 3.13
N ARG A 90 8.73 -11.20 3.16
CA ARG A 90 8.64 -12.57 3.66
C ARG A 90 9.42 -13.54 2.77
N GLU A 91 9.33 -13.36 1.46
CA GLU A 91 10.07 -14.19 0.53
C GLU A 91 11.57 -14.02 0.72
N LYS A 92 12.01 -12.78 0.93
CA LYS A 92 13.41 -12.51 1.16
C LYS A 92 13.90 -13.17 2.43
N GLN A 93 13.11 -13.11 3.49
CA GLN A 93 13.47 -13.75 4.74
C GLN A 93 13.52 -15.27 4.60
N ARG A 94 12.57 -15.86 3.89
CA ARG A 94 12.57 -17.30 3.67
C ARG A 94 13.82 -17.74 2.92
N LYS A 95 14.21 -17.02 1.88
CA LYS A 95 15.39 -17.34 1.10
C LYS A 95 16.65 -17.26 1.96
N ALA A 96 16.72 -16.25 2.81
CA ALA A 96 17.88 -16.12 3.72
C ALA A 96 17.95 -17.29 4.68
N MET A 97 16.82 -17.76 5.17
CA MET A 97 16.78 -18.88 6.09
C MET A 97 17.13 -20.20 5.41
N ASP A 98 16.91 -20.31 4.13
CA ASP A 98 17.18 -21.52 3.39
C ASP A 98 18.63 -21.62 2.91
N MET A 99 19.45 -20.64 3.22
CA MET A 99 20.84 -20.64 2.77
C MET A 99 21.74 -21.04 3.92
N PRO A 100 22.02 -22.30 4.02
CA PRO A 100 22.75 -22.80 5.16
C PRO A 100 24.14 -22.23 5.31
N ALA A 101 24.75 -21.95 4.24
CA ALA A 101 26.10 -21.46 4.32
C ALA A 101 26.21 -20.15 5.04
N ILE A 102 25.14 -19.44 5.07
CA ILE A 102 25.21 -18.19 5.65
C ILE A 102 25.06 -18.24 7.07
N ASN A 103 24.49 -19.30 7.47
CA ASN A 103 24.27 -19.45 8.75
C ASN A 103 25.30 -19.34 9.61
N GLY A 104 26.32 -19.53 9.22
CA GLY A 104 27.32 -19.38 10.10
C GLY A 104 27.21 -18.09 10.76
N VAL A 105 26.51 -17.47 10.29
CA VAL A 105 26.46 -16.20 10.73
C VAL A 105 25.30 -15.73 11.39
N ARG A 106 24.86 -16.08 11.36
CA ARG A 106 24.05 -15.50 11.90
C ARG A 106 23.55 -15.36 12.81
N ASP A 107 23.56 -15.72 12.88
CA ASP A 107 23.28 -15.56 13.60
C ASP A 107 22.91 -14.95 14.08
N MET A 108 22.73 -14.94 14.21
CA MET A 108 22.60 -14.32 14.84
C MET A 108 22.10 -13.50 14.86
N ALA A 109 22.04 -13.51 14.92
CA ALA A 109 21.75 -12.73 15.22
C ALA A 109 20.95 -12.18 14.86
N THR A 110 20.71 -12.21 14.91
CA THR A 110 20.28 -11.81 14.86
C THR A 110 19.45 -11.59 14.71
N GLN A 111 19.17 -11.75 15.03
CA GLN A 111 18.80 -11.73 15.18
C GLN A 111 18.14 -11.28 15.38
N VAL A 112 17.95 -11.32 15.63
CA VAL A 112 17.79 -10.98 16.07
C VAL A 112 17.28 -10.14 16.08
N SER A 113 17.19 -10.08 16.19
CA SER A 113 17.24 -9.43 16.35
C SER A 113 16.52 -8.81 16.07
N ILE A 114 16.28 -8.92 16.35
CA ILE A 114 16.14 -8.58 16.30
C ILE A 114 15.35 -8.39 16.29
N ILE A 115 14.82 -8.54 16.64
CA ILE A 115 14.65 -8.52 16.88
C ILE A 115 14.12 -8.16 17.11
N LYS A 116 13.78 -8.01 17.30
CA LYS A 116 13.89 -7.78 17.68
C LYS A 116 13.50 -7.28 17.49
N SER A 117 13.22 -7.23 17.83
CA SER A 117 13.46 -6.89 17.79
C SER A 117 12.85 -6.66 17.39
N ALA A 118 12.22 -6.82 17.51
CA ALA A 118 12.32 -6.92 17.29
C ALA A 118 11.81 -7.04 17.25
N THR A 119 11.18 -6.97 17.72
CA THR A 119 11.45 -7.29 17.83
C THR A 119 11.36 -7.46 17.93
N GLU A 120 11.08 -7.41 18.35
CA GLU A 120 11.78 -7.80 18.53
C GLU A 120 11.88 -7.98 18.52
N ASN A 121 11.24 -7.64 19.04
CA ASN A 121 11.94 -7.87 19.09
C ASN A 121 12.06 -7.89 18.99
#